data_c8c31ea1be1a3f881304fa7dd4b2db69
#
_entry.id   c8c31ea1be1a3f881304fa7dd4b2db69
#
_cell.length_a   1.000
_cell.length_b   1.000
_cell.length_c   1.000
_cell.angle_alpha   90.00
_cell.angle_beta   90.00
_cell.angle_gamma   90.00
#
_symmetry.space_group_name_H-M   'P 1'
#
loop_
_entity.id
_entity.type
_entity.pdbx_description
1 polymer ?
#
loop_
_entity_poly.entity_id
_entity_poly.type
_entity_poly.pdbx_seq_one_letter_code
_entity_poly.pdbx_strand_id
1 'polypeptide(L)'
;MEDIYISGTGVWTPPHIISNDELVESFNQYVDLFNAENADQINSGAIDALEHSSSEFIVKASGIKSRYVIEKDSLLDPKRMKPLIEARPDDELSFSAEVSVKAAKQALENANLKASDIDSVIVSAANLQRAYPAVAIEVQNELGIEGFAYDM
;
A
#
# COMPACT_ATOMS: atom_id res chain seq x y z
N MET A 1 -24.91 -7.06 -29.67
CA MET A 1 -24.00 -7.22 -28.51
C MET A 1 -23.91 -5.82 -27.94
N GLU A 2 -24.29 -5.63 -26.68
CA GLU A 2 -24.16 -4.32 -26.06
C GLU A 2 -22.69 -4.04 -25.80
N ASP A 3 -22.26 -2.83 -26.11
CA ASP A 3 -20.86 -2.42 -25.88
C ASP A 3 -20.63 -2.21 -24.38
N ILE A 4 -19.46 -2.60 -23.90
CA ILE A 4 -19.05 -2.40 -22.49
C ILE A 4 -18.13 -1.17 -22.43
N TYR A 5 -18.41 -0.26 -21.52
CA TYR A 5 -17.69 0.98 -21.36
C TYR A 5 -17.14 1.14 -19.95
N ILE A 6 -16.01 1.83 -19.83
CA ILE A 6 -15.53 2.40 -18.56
C ILE A 6 -16.18 3.77 -18.44
N SER A 7 -17.16 3.90 -17.53
CA SER A 7 -17.92 5.14 -17.34
C SER A 7 -17.23 6.15 -16.42
N GLY A 8 -16.40 5.70 -15.50
CA GLY A 8 -15.63 6.55 -14.62
C GLY A 8 -14.48 5.84 -13.95
N THR A 9 -13.49 6.59 -13.52
CA THR A 9 -12.33 6.09 -12.77
C THR A 9 -12.11 6.96 -11.55
N GLY A 10 -11.53 6.37 -10.49
CA GLY A 10 -11.12 7.09 -9.29
C GLY A 10 -9.85 6.50 -8.71
N VAL A 11 -9.07 7.34 -8.05
CA VAL A 11 -7.81 6.96 -7.43
C VAL A 11 -7.70 7.59 -6.05
N TRP A 12 -7.14 6.85 -5.13
CA TRP A 12 -6.68 7.37 -3.86
C TRP A 12 -5.18 7.15 -3.73
N THR A 13 -4.46 8.16 -3.29
CA THR A 13 -3.01 8.05 -3.01
C THR A 13 -2.75 8.34 -1.55
N PRO A 14 -1.84 7.59 -0.90
CA PRO A 14 -1.37 7.89 0.44
C PRO A 14 -0.83 9.33 0.57
N PRO A 15 -0.93 9.96 1.77
CA PRO A 15 -0.64 11.38 1.94
C PRO A 15 0.84 11.76 1.88
N HIS A 16 1.75 10.81 2.09
CA HIS A 16 3.18 11.07 2.14
C HIS A 16 3.90 10.50 0.92
N ILE A 17 4.99 11.15 0.54
CA ILE A 17 5.88 10.69 -0.53
C ILE A 17 7.26 10.43 0.08
N ILE A 18 7.86 9.29 -0.30
CA ILE A 18 9.27 8.98 -0.04
C ILE A 18 10.01 8.96 -1.37
N SER A 19 11.06 9.77 -1.47
CA SER A 19 12.02 9.75 -2.58
C SER A 19 12.97 8.56 -2.47
N ASN A 20 13.67 8.25 -3.56
CA ASN A 20 14.74 7.24 -3.49
C ASN A 20 15.87 7.70 -2.57
N ASP A 21 16.19 8.99 -2.54
CA ASP A 21 17.27 9.50 -1.71
C ASP A 21 16.98 9.30 -0.21
N GLU A 22 15.78 9.65 0.25
CA GLU A 22 15.35 9.42 1.63
C GLU A 22 15.37 7.93 2.01
N LEU A 23 14.90 7.07 1.09
CA LEU A 23 14.90 5.62 1.33
C LEU A 23 16.33 5.05 1.41
N VAL A 24 17.20 5.47 0.50
CA VAL A 24 18.60 5.04 0.44
C VAL A 24 19.37 5.54 1.66
N GLU A 25 19.14 6.77 2.09
CA GLU A 25 19.76 7.30 3.31
C GLU A 25 19.41 6.44 4.53
N SER A 26 18.11 6.15 4.73
CA SER A 26 17.65 5.27 5.82
C SER A 26 18.22 3.85 5.71
N PHE A 27 18.20 3.27 4.51
CA PHE A 27 18.73 1.92 4.28
C PHE A 27 20.25 1.85 4.53
N ASN A 28 21.02 2.83 4.07
CA ASN A 28 22.48 2.85 4.27
C ASN A 28 22.85 3.03 5.74
N GLN A 29 22.07 3.81 6.51
CA GLN A 29 22.21 3.87 7.96
C GLN A 29 21.93 2.51 8.62
N TYR A 30 20.91 1.78 8.17
CA TYR A 30 20.66 0.41 8.64
C TYR A 30 21.84 -0.53 8.30
N VAL A 31 22.39 -0.44 7.09
CA VAL A 31 23.58 -1.21 6.68
C VAL A 31 24.75 -0.96 7.62
N ASP A 32 25.03 0.29 7.94
CA ASP A 32 26.13 0.66 8.85
C ASP A 32 25.91 0.10 10.25
N LEU A 33 24.68 0.22 10.78
CA LEU A 33 24.32 -0.35 12.08
C LEU A 33 24.46 -1.88 12.08
N PHE A 34 23.92 -2.55 11.07
CA PHE A 34 23.96 -4.01 10.95
C PHE A 34 25.42 -4.51 10.88
N ASN A 35 26.25 -3.90 10.04
CA ASN A 35 27.64 -4.29 9.87
C ASN A 35 28.46 -4.07 11.16
N ALA A 36 28.19 -2.98 11.87
CA ALA A 36 28.86 -2.70 13.15
C ALA A 36 28.44 -3.70 14.25
N GLU A 37 27.15 -4.00 14.36
CA GLU A 37 26.62 -4.96 15.34
C GLU A 37 27.08 -6.40 15.10
N ASN A 38 27.32 -6.76 13.84
CA ASN A 38 27.69 -8.12 13.43
C ASN A 38 29.16 -8.25 13.03
N ALA A 39 30.03 -7.31 13.40
CA ALA A 39 31.41 -7.26 12.95
C ALA A 39 32.18 -8.56 13.18
N ASP A 40 32.01 -9.23 14.32
CA ASP A 40 32.71 -10.49 14.63
C ASP A 40 32.26 -11.64 13.72
N GLN A 41 30.97 -11.72 13.39
CA GLN A 41 30.42 -12.75 12.50
C GLN A 41 30.85 -12.52 11.04
N ILE A 42 30.89 -11.25 10.63
CA ILE A 42 31.38 -10.85 9.30
C ILE A 42 32.88 -11.17 9.17
N ASN A 43 33.70 -10.79 10.16
CA ASN A 43 35.12 -11.07 10.16
C ASN A 43 35.47 -12.55 10.17
N SER A 44 34.61 -13.38 10.80
CA SER A 44 34.78 -14.85 10.79
C SER A 44 34.27 -15.52 9.51
N GLY A 45 33.61 -14.77 8.63
CA GLY A 45 32.98 -15.30 7.41
C GLY A 45 31.69 -16.09 7.67
N ALA A 46 31.09 -15.97 8.86
CA ALA A 46 29.83 -16.64 9.20
C ALA A 46 28.61 -16.00 8.50
N ILE A 47 28.68 -14.70 8.25
CA ILE A 47 27.69 -13.94 7.47
C ILE A 47 28.42 -12.94 6.57
N ASP A 48 27.75 -12.57 5.48
CA ASP A 48 28.24 -11.52 4.58
C ASP A 48 27.89 -10.14 5.13
N ALA A 49 28.77 -9.16 4.89
CA ALA A 49 28.45 -7.76 5.14
C ALA A 49 27.38 -7.27 4.17
N LEU A 50 26.48 -6.43 4.65
CA LEU A 50 25.55 -5.74 3.78
C LEU A 50 26.24 -4.61 3.02
N GLU A 51 25.80 -4.38 1.78
CA GLU A 51 26.32 -3.31 0.93
C GLU A 51 25.34 -2.12 0.89
N HIS A 52 25.89 -0.92 0.76
CA HIS A 52 25.11 0.29 0.52
C HIS A 52 24.39 0.24 -0.83
N SER A 53 23.24 0.88 -0.88
CA SER A 53 22.47 1.09 -2.12
C SER A 53 22.59 2.52 -2.63
N SER A 54 22.04 2.79 -3.82
CA SER A 54 21.95 4.13 -4.38
C SER A 54 20.63 4.38 -5.09
N SER A 55 20.26 5.66 -5.20
CA SER A 55 19.06 6.09 -5.93
C SER A 55 19.15 5.69 -7.41
N GLU A 56 20.32 5.77 -8.01
CA GLU A 56 20.58 5.36 -9.40
C GLU A 56 20.32 3.88 -9.61
N PHE A 57 20.74 3.04 -8.65
CA PHE A 57 20.47 1.60 -8.69
C PHE A 57 18.97 1.33 -8.69
N ILE A 58 18.19 2.00 -7.81
CA ILE A 58 16.75 1.81 -7.74
C ILE A 58 16.09 2.23 -9.05
N VAL A 59 16.45 3.39 -9.60
CA VAL A 59 15.89 3.87 -10.88
C VAL A 59 16.25 2.92 -12.03
N LYS A 60 17.51 2.44 -12.08
CA LYS A 60 17.95 1.51 -13.13
C LYS A 60 17.22 0.17 -13.05
N ALA A 61 16.99 -0.34 -11.84
CA ALA A 61 16.38 -1.65 -11.64
C ALA A 61 14.85 -1.63 -11.82
N SER A 62 14.16 -0.53 -11.48
CA SER A 62 12.70 -0.48 -11.40
C SER A 62 12.03 0.67 -12.15
N GLY A 63 12.78 1.72 -12.53
CA GLY A 63 12.23 2.96 -13.06
C GLY A 63 11.54 3.85 -12.00
N ILE A 64 11.44 3.39 -10.74
CA ILE A 64 10.74 4.09 -9.67
C ILE A 64 11.61 5.23 -9.13
N LYS A 65 11.04 6.43 -9.02
CA LYS A 65 11.70 7.62 -8.48
C LYS A 65 11.21 7.99 -7.07
N SER A 66 9.97 7.69 -6.78
CA SER A 66 9.34 7.94 -5.48
C SER A 66 8.16 6.98 -5.26
N ARG A 67 7.66 6.91 -4.04
CA ARG A 67 6.48 6.10 -3.68
C ARG A 67 5.61 6.82 -2.66
N TYR A 68 4.31 6.60 -2.79
CA TYR A 68 3.36 7.08 -1.80
C TYR A 68 3.29 6.12 -0.62
N VAL A 69 3.24 6.66 0.59
CA VAL A 69 3.15 5.89 1.84
C VAL A 69 2.17 6.54 2.81
N ILE A 70 1.58 5.72 3.66
CA ILE A 70 0.63 6.17 4.68
C ILE A 70 1.36 6.80 5.85
N GLU A 71 2.48 6.19 6.24
CA GLU A 71 3.29 6.56 7.38
C GLU A 71 4.75 6.55 6.93
N LYS A 72 5.48 7.62 7.26
CA LYS A 72 6.80 7.89 6.72
C LYS A 72 7.90 7.70 7.77
N ASP A 73 7.65 8.16 8.99
CA ASP A 73 8.70 8.32 10.00
C ASP A 73 9.28 6.97 10.46
N SER A 74 8.43 6.01 10.80
CA SER A 74 8.92 4.70 11.22
C SER A 74 9.40 3.84 10.05
N LEU A 75 8.95 4.13 8.83
CA LEU A 75 9.44 3.47 7.63
C LEU A 75 10.86 3.93 7.29
N LEU A 76 11.21 5.19 7.57
CA LEU A 76 12.55 5.76 7.40
C LEU A 76 13.44 5.65 8.65
N ASP A 77 12.94 5.14 9.77
CA ASP A 77 13.77 4.83 10.94
C ASP A 77 14.67 3.62 10.63
N PRO A 78 16.01 3.77 10.58
CA PRO A 78 16.93 2.68 10.23
C PRO A 78 16.90 1.49 11.20
N LYS A 79 16.34 1.68 12.42
CA LYS A 79 16.16 0.58 13.39
C LYS A 79 14.85 -0.18 13.20
N ARG A 80 13.92 0.35 12.44
CA ARG A 80 12.60 -0.22 12.26
C ARG A 80 12.33 -0.64 10.81
N MET A 81 12.52 0.27 9.86
CA MET A 81 12.34 0.08 8.41
C MET A 81 11.01 -0.56 8.01
N LYS A 82 9.95 -0.28 8.75
CA LYS A 82 8.59 -0.75 8.48
C LYS A 82 7.58 0.26 9.01
N PRO A 83 6.44 0.44 8.33
CA PRO A 83 5.43 1.39 8.78
C PRO A 83 4.83 0.97 10.11
N LEU A 84 4.52 1.95 10.96
CA LEU A 84 3.73 1.77 12.17
C LEU A 84 2.27 2.04 11.81
N ILE A 85 1.55 0.99 11.46
CA ILE A 85 0.11 1.05 11.19
C ILE A 85 -0.59 0.40 12.37
N GLU A 86 -1.45 1.15 13.05
CA GLU A 86 -2.25 0.64 14.15
C GLU A 86 -3.26 -0.38 13.63
N ALA A 87 -3.43 -1.44 14.42
CA ALA A 87 -4.48 -2.43 14.13
C ALA A 87 -5.85 -1.78 14.35
N ARG A 88 -6.76 -2.01 13.40
CA ARG A 88 -8.13 -1.52 13.50
C ARG A 88 -9.00 -2.60 14.16
N PRO A 89 -9.94 -2.21 15.03
CA PRO A 89 -10.93 -3.12 15.57
C PRO A 89 -11.85 -3.67 14.46
N ASP A 90 -12.52 -4.80 14.76
CA ASP A 90 -13.32 -5.50 13.74
C ASP A 90 -14.64 -4.79 13.36
N ASP A 91 -15.06 -3.83 14.16
CA ASP A 91 -16.23 -2.97 13.89
C ASP A 91 -15.91 -1.71 13.07
N GLU A 92 -14.63 -1.48 12.77
CA GLU A 92 -14.20 -0.44 11.84
C GLU A 92 -13.89 -1.01 10.45
N LEU A 93 -14.02 -0.17 9.41
CA LEU A 93 -13.59 -0.53 8.06
C LEU A 93 -12.13 -0.96 8.06
N SER A 94 -11.83 -2.05 7.36
CA SER A 94 -10.44 -2.38 7.05
C SER A 94 -9.78 -1.26 6.26
N PHE A 95 -8.47 -1.12 6.37
CA PHE A 95 -7.74 -0.11 5.61
C PHE A 95 -7.96 -0.25 4.10
N SER A 96 -7.97 -1.49 3.59
CA SER A 96 -8.24 -1.78 2.18
C SER A 96 -9.64 -1.32 1.76
N ALA A 97 -10.66 -1.52 2.60
CA ALA A 97 -12.01 -1.04 2.33
C ALA A 97 -12.07 0.48 2.34
N GLU A 98 -11.48 1.15 3.32
CA GLU A 98 -11.46 2.62 3.40
C GLU A 98 -10.88 3.26 2.13
N VAL A 99 -9.72 2.78 1.67
CA VAL A 99 -9.08 3.35 0.48
C VAL A 99 -9.86 3.04 -0.80
N SER A 100 -10.47 1.85 -0.86
CA SER A 100 -11.35 1.45 -1.97
C SER A 100 -12.60 2.32 -2.04
N VAL A 101 -13.23 2.61 -0.90
CA VAL A 101 -14.39 3.51 -0.82
C VAL A 101 -14.03 4.93 -1.29
N LYS A 102 -12.88 5.46 -0.89
CA LYS A 102 -12.42 6.78 -1.34
C LYS A 102 -12.23 6.84 -2.86
N ALA A 103 -11.60 5.82 -3.43
CA ALA A 103 -11.43 5.72 -4.88
C ALA A 103 -12.77 5.51 -5.61
N ALA A 104 -13.64 4.66 -5.06
CA ALA A 104 -14.96 4.38 -5.65
C ALA A 104 -15.87 5.63 -5.65
N LYS A 105 -15.90 6.42 -4.57
CA LYS A 105 -16.63 7.68 -4.52
C LYS A 105 -16.20 8.62 -5.64
N GLN A 106 -14.90 8.78 -5.86
CA GLN A 106 -14.39 9.59 -6.97
C GLN A 106 -14.78 9.01 -8.35
N ALA A 107 -14.75 7.67 -8.50
CA ALA A 107 -15.17 7.03 -9.75
C ALA A 107 -16.65 7.28 -10.06
N LEU A 108 -17.52 7.18 -9.05
CA LEU A 108 -18.96 7.48 -9.17
C LEU A 108 -19.21 8.96 -9.54
N GLU A 109 -18.51 9.89 -8.89
CA GLU A 109 -18.57 11.31 -9.22
C GLU A 109 -18.17 11.58 -10.69
N ASN A 110 -17.05 11.01 -11.13
CA ASN A 110 -16.54 11.17 -12.48
C ASN A 110 -17.46 10.53 -13.54
N ALA A 111 -18.17 9.46 -13.18
CA ALA A 111 -19.17 8.81 -14.01
C ALA A 111 -20.53 9.53 -13.99
N ASN A 112 -20.76 10.44 -13.06
CA ASN A 112 -22.08 11.02 -12.75
C ASN A 112 -23.13 9.94 -12.41
N LEU A 113 -22.69 8.91 -11.65
CA LEU A 113 -23.51 7.79 -11.19
C LEU A 113 -23.69 7.84 -9.67
N LYS A 114 -24.75 7.18 -9.19
CA LYS A 114 -25.05 6.97 -7.77
C LYS A 114 -24.77 5.52 -7.38
N ALA A 115 -24.64 5.27 -6.08
CA ALA A 115 -24.51 3.90 -5.56
C ALA A 115 -25.67 2.98 -6.00
N SER A 116 -26.88 3.53 -6.12
CA SER A 116 -28.06 2.80 -6.62
C SER A 116 -27.99 2.35 -8.07
N ASP A 117 -27.05 2.86 -8.84
CA ASP A 117 -26.84 2.52 -10.25
C ASP A 117 -25.82 1.38 -10.42
N ILE A 118 -25.29 0.88 -9.30
CA ILE A 118 -24.27 -0.17 -9.25
C ILE A 118 -24.88 -1.50 -8.83
N ASP A 119 -24.73 -2.52 -9.66
CA ASP A 119 -25.24 -3.87 -9.42
C ASP A 119 -24.27 -4.78 -8.70
N SER A 120 -22.96 -4.49 -8.77
CA SER A 120 -21.95 -5.35 -8.14
C SER A 120 -20.67 -4.61 -7.75
N VAL A 121 -20.01 -5.12 -6.71
CA VAL A 121 -18.70 -4.67 -6.24
C VAL A 121 -17.71 -5.82 -6.33
N ILE A 122 -16.61 -5.61 -7.05
CA ILE A 122 -15.54 -6.58 -7.17
C ILE A 122 -14.24 -5.92 -6.69
N VAL A 123 -13.58 -6.53 -5.69
CA VAL A 123 -12.30 -6.04 -5.18
C VAL A 123 -11.22 -7.07 -5.45
N SER A 124 -10.10 -6.62 -6.00
CA SER A 124 -8.89 -7.42 -6.12
C SER A 124 -7.83 -6.86 -5.17
N ALA A 125 -7.45 -7.64 -4.15
CA ALA A 125 -6.46 -7.26 -3.16
C ALA A 125 -5.56 -8.43 -2.79
N ALA A 126 -4.24 -8.21 -2.80
CA ALA A 126 -3.27 -9.23 -2.41
C ALA A 126 -3.01 -9.28 -0.89
N ASN A 127 -3.26 -8.18 -0.18
CA ASN A 127 -3.00 -8.06 1.25
C ASN A 127 -4.29 -7.70 1.98
N LEU A 128 -4.79 -8.63 2.76
CA LEU A 128 -6.00 -8.46 3.56
C LEU A 128 -5.63 -8.21 5.02
N GLN A 129 -6.26 -7.23 5.64
CA GLN A 129 -6.12 -6.96 7.08
C GLN A 129 -6.78 -8.07 7.90
N ARG A 130 -7.89 -8.62 7.39
CA ARG A 130 -8.66 -9.71 7.99
C ARG A 130 -9.20 -10.62 6.90
N ALA A 131 -9.48 -11.87 7.25
CA ALA A 131 -10.00 -12.85 6.31
C ALA A 131 -11.52 -12.69 6.09
N TYR A 132 -12.24 -12.05 7.00
CA TYR A 132 -13.69 -11.89 6.98
C TYR A 132 -14.10 -10.62 7.75
N PRO A 133 -15.11 -9.82 7.25
CA PRO A 133 -15.79 -10.00 5.97
C PRO A 133 -14.84 -9.73 4.77
N ALA A 134 -15.26 -10.12 3.56
CA ALA A 134 -14.58 -9.76 2.32
C ALA A 134 -14.51 -8.23 2.17
N VAL A 135 -13.41 -7.71 1.63
CA VAL A 135 -13.24 -6.25 1.44
C VAL A 135 -14.35 -5.67 0.56
N ALA A 136 -14.76 -6.40 -0.48
CA ALA A 136 -15.87 -5.99 -1.35
C ALA A 136 -17.18 -5.83 -0.59
N ILE A 137 -17.46 -6.67 0.43
CA ILE A 137 -18.64 -6.54 1.28
C ILE A 137 -18.55 -5.30 2.16
N GLU A 138 -17.37 -4.99 2.72
CA GLU A 138 -17.19 -3.76 3.48
C GLU A 138 -17.42 -2.52 2.60
N VAL A 139 -16.87 -2.52 1.37
CA VAL A 139 -17.04 -1.42 0.40
C VAL A 139 -18.50 -1.28 -0.03
N GLN A 140 -19.16 -2.39 -0.34
CA GLN A 140 -20.58 -2.42 -0.72
C GLN A 140 -21.46 -1.80 0.37
N ASN A 141 -21.27 -2.23 1.61
CA ASN A 141 -22.01 -1.76 2.76
C ASN A 141 -21.79 -0.26 3.02
N GLU A 142 -20.54 0.20 2.99
CA GLU A 142 -20.18 1.61 3.23
C GLU A 142 -20.71 2.55 2.14
N LEU A 143 -20.80 2.08 0.89
CA LEU A 143 -21.35 2.85 -0.21
C LEU A 143 -22.88 2.77 -0.32
N GLY A 144 -23.51 1.84 0.40
CA GLY A 144 -24.96 1.58 0.32
C GLY A 144 -25.37 0.99 -1.04
N ILE A 145 -24.52 0.14 -1.63
CA ILE A 145 -24.83 -0.55 -2.89
C ILE A 145 -25.65 -1.80 -2.60
N GLU A 146 -26.77 -1.95 -3.29
CA GLU A 146 -27.56 -3.18 -3.29
C GLU A 146 -27.08 -4.10 -4.42
N GLY A 147 -27.03 -5.40 -4.17
CA GLY A 147 -26.59 -6.35 -5.18
C GLY A 147 -25.62 -7.38 -4.60
N PHE A 148 -24.56 -7.72 -5.31
CA PHE A 148 -23.58 -8.69 -4.83
C PHE A 148 -22.15 -8.13 -4.81
N ALA A 149 -21.34 -8.68 -3.91
CA ALA A 149 -19.94 -8.26 -3.75
C ALA A 149 -19.06 -9.47 -3.45
N TYR A 150 -17.84 -9.49 -4.03
CA TYR A 150 -16.86 -10.53 -3.77
C TYR A 150 -15.42 -10.03 -4.04
N ASP A 151 -14.48 -10.63 -3.32
CA ASP A 151 -13.05 -10.45 -3.54
C ASP A 151 -12.52 -11.47 -4.56
N MET A 152 -11.49 -11.09 -5.35
CA MET A 152 -10.84 -11.95 -6.32
C MET A 152 -9.31 -11.79 -6.29
#